data_b18a00f0aa2c51170d1796122074f3f2
#
_entry.id   b18a00f0aa2c51170d1796122074f3f2
#
_cell.length_a   1.000
_cell.length_b   1.000
_cell.length_c   1.000
_cell.angle_alpha   90.00
_cell.angle_beta   90.00
_cell.angle_gamma   90.00
#
_symmetry.space_group_name_H-M   'P 1'
#
loop_
_entity.id
_entity.type
_entity.pdbx_description
1 polymer ?
#
loop_
_entity_poly.entity_id
_entity_poly.type
_entity_poly.pdbx_seq_one_letter_code
_entity_poly.pdbx_strand_id
1 'polypeptide(L)'
;MSPAVICPTITAVDSREYYAQMDRLSTFAKRLHLDVADGKLAPRKLIDLDQLWWPGNITVDIHVMYEQPFDYIELLIVQHPQLVIVHAEAEGDFLNFASRMHKHGIEVGVALLPQTNIDTIMSALGIIDHVLIFSGNLGYQGGSQVDFSLLNEVRILKSVKPTLEIGWDGGVNDQNARILIDGGVDVLNVGGYIQQAANPAQAYAKLEALSLSGS
;
A
#
# COMPACT_ATOMS: atom_id res chain seq x y z
N MET A 1 -11.86 -17.83 4.55
CA MET A 1 -11.31 -16.47 4.41
C MET A 1 -11.37 -16.08 2.93
N SER A 2 -11.64 -14.82 2.61
CA SER A 2 -11.53 -14.38 1.20
C SER A 2 -10.07 -14.50 0.74
N PRO A 3 -9.82 -14.77 -0.56
CA PRO A 3 -8.47 -14.76 -1.09
C PRO A 3 -7.80 -13.39 -0.86
N ALA A 4 -6.51 -13.39 -0.53
CA ALA A 4 -5.77 -12.14 -0.43
C ALA A 4 -5.58 -11.49 -1.81
N VAL A 5 -5.60 -10.17 -1.85
CA VAL A 5 -5.41 -9.39 -3.08
C VAL A 5 -3.91 -9.24 -3.35
N ILE A 6 -3.49 -9.56 -4.57
CA ILE A 6 -2.14 -9.22 -5.04
C ILE A 6 -2.20 -7.85 -5.69
N CYS A 7 -1.49 -6.89 -5.12
CA CYS A 7 -1.49 -5.49 -5.54
C CYS A 7 -0.08 -5.10 -6.03
N PRO A 8 0.19 -5.10 -7.35
CA PRO A 8 1.49 -4.67 -7.85
C PRO A 8 1.77 -3.21 -7.52
N THR A 9 3.02 -2.92 -7.11
CA THR A 9 3.45 -1.58 -6.69
C THR A 9 4.18 -0.85 -7.82
N ILE A 10 3.85 0.42 -8.01
CA ILE A 10 4.58 1.38 -8.84
C ILE A 10 5.35 2.31 -7.92
N THR A 11 6.69 2.26 -8.01
CA THR A 11 7.61 3.16 -7.31
C THR A 11 8.49 3.81 -8.36
N ALA A 12 8.19 5.03 -8.78
CA ALA A 12 8.83 5.71 -9.89
C ALA A 12 9.38 7.07 -9.45
N VAL A 13 10.51 7.48 -10.02
CA VAL A 13 11.14 8.78 -9.70
C VAL A 13 10.72 9.89 -10.66
N ASP A 14 10.17 9.53 -11.81
CA ASP A 14 9.69 10.47 -12.81
C ASP A 14 8.50 9.91 -13.60
N SER A 15 7.84 10.79 -14.35
CA SER A 15 6.67 10.45 -15.16
C SER A 15 6.94 9.38 -16.21
N ARG A 16 8.14 9.34 -16.79
CA ARG A 16 8.50 8.36 -17.82
C ARG A 16 8.53 6.94 -17.24
N GLU A 17 9.18 6.79 -16.09
CA GLU A 17 9.22 5.52 -15.37
C GLU A 17 7.83 5.11 -14.91
N TYR A 18 7.06 6.07 -14.36
CA TYR A 18 5.69 5.86 -13.92
C TYR A 18 4.79 5.32 -15.03
N TYR A 19 4.74 5.99 -16.18
CA TYR A 19 3.89 5.56 -17.29
C TYR A 19 4.32 4.20 -17.85
N ALA A 20 5.62 3.94 -17.93
CA ALA A 20 6.10 2.63 -18.40
C ALA A 20 5.69 1.48 -17.45
N GLN A 21 5.69 1.72 -16.13
CA GLN A 21 5.21 0.75 -15.15
C GLN A 21 3.68 0.63 -15.19
N MET A 22 2.94 1.74 -15.27
CA MET A 22 1.47 1.78 -15.36
C MET A 22 0.98 1.02 -16.58
N ASP A 23 1.50 1.33 -17.77
CA ASP A 23 1.12 0.66 -19.03
C ASP A 23 1.34 -0.86 -18.97
N ARG A 24 2.45 -1.28 -18.37
CA ARG A 24 2.78 -2.69 -18.22
C ARG A 24 1.85 -3.39 -17.24
N LEU A 25 1.67 -2.85 -16.02
CA LEU A 25 0.92 -3.51 -14.95
C LEU A 25 -0.59 -3.51 -15.21
N SER A 26 -1.14 -2.46 -15.82
CA SER A 26 -2.58 -2.35 -16.13
C SER A 26 -3.07 -3.38 -17.13
N THR A 27 -2.17 -4.07 -17.84
CA THR A 27 -2.54 -5.15 -18.76
C THR A 27 -3.04 -6.42 -18.06
N PHE A 28 -2.65 -6.66 -16.81
CA PHE A 28 -3.00 -7.87 -16.08
C PHE A 28 -3.52 -7.64 -14.63
N ALA A 29 -3.12 -6.57 -13.96
CA ALA A 29 -3.59 -6.24 -12.61
C ALA A 29 -4.88 -5.38 -12.67
N LYS A 30 -5.69 -5.47 -11.61
CA LYS A 30 -6.93 -4.70 -11.44
C LYS A 30 -6.84 -3.68 -10.31
N ARG A 31 -5.99 -3.92 -9.31
CA ARG A 31 -5.66 -3.00 -8.22
C ARG A 31 -4.15 -2.75 -8.24
N LEU A 32 -3.74 -1.50 -8.14
CA LEU A 32 -2.35 -1.08 -8.13
C LEU A 32 -2.07 -0.20 -6.92
N HIS A 33 -0.90 -0.36 -6.34
CA HIS A 33 -0.39 0.46 -5.26
C HIS A 33 0.62 1.47 -5.82
N LEU A 34 0.38 2.77 -5.60
CA LEU A 34 1.20 3.85 -6.13
C LEU A 34 1.95 4.54 -5.01
N ASP A 35 3.27 4.44 -5.04
CA ASP A 35 4.16 5.13 -4.09
C ASP A 35 4.45 6.54 -4.55
N VAL A 36 4.21 7.53 -3.67
CA VAL A 36 4.65 8.92 -3.84
C VAL A 36 5.43 9.37 -2.61
N ALA A 37 6.48 10.17 -2.80
CA ALA A 37 7.33 10.63 -1.70
C ALA A 37 7.87 12.03 -1.96
N ASP A 38 7.85 12.88 -0.92
CA ASP A 38 8.35 14.26 -0.98
C ASP A 38 9.87 14.38 -0.75
N GLY A 39 10.53 13.29 -0.35
CA GLY A 39 11.96 13.28 -0.01
C GLY A 39 12.27 13.82 1.39
N LYS A 40 11.24 14.02 2.25
CA LYS A 40 11.37 14.44 3.65
C LYS A 40 11.07 13.29 4.61
N LEU A 41 9.87 12.70 4.54
CA LEU A 41 9.55 11.49 5.30
C LEU A 41 10.34 10.29 4.76
N ALA A 42 10.33 10.09 3.46
CA ALA A 42 11.18 9.10 2.79
C ALA A 42 12.51 9.76 2.35
N PRO A 43 13.65 9.03 2.39
CA PRO A 43 14.95 9.60 2.03
C PRO A 43 15.11 9.90 0.52
N ARG A 44 14.18 9.43 -0.29
CA ARG A 44 14.18 9.63 -1.75
C ARG A 44 12.86 10.25 -2.20
N LYS A 45 12.96 11.31 -3.01
CA LYS A 45 11.79 11.85 -3.71
C LYS A 45 11.37 10.90 -4.83
N LEU A 46 10.06 10.64 -4.93
CA LEU A 46 9.40 9.94 -6.02
C LEU A 46 8.56 10.92 -6.84
N ILE A 47 7.79 10.38 -7.78
CA ILE A 47 6.84 11.15 -8.59
C ILE A 47 5.88 11.93 -7.68
N ASP A 48 5.54 13.16 -8.08
CA ASP A 48 4.62 14.02 -7.33
C ASP A 48 3.16 13.58 -7.54
N LEU A 49 2.32 13.82 -6.53
CA LEU A 49 0.89 13.48 -6.55
C LEU A 49 0.14 14.03 -7.77
N ASP A 50 0.45 15.26 -8.21
CA ASP A 50 -0.21 15.93 -9.33
C ASP A 50 0.15 15.33 -10.71
N GLN A 51 1.14 14.47 -10.77
CA GLN A 51 1.58 13.78 -11.99
C GLN A 51 0.97 12.38 -12.14
N LEU A 52 0.22 11.91 -11.14
CA LEU A 52 -0.40 10.61 -11.18
C LEU A 52 -1.56 10.57 -12.18
N TRP A 53 -1.66 9.47 -12.89
CA TRP A 53 -2.75 9.14 -13.78
C TRP A 53 -2.90 7.61 -13.88
N TRP A 54 -4.11 7.12 -14.00
CA TRP A 54 -4.39 5.71 -14.23
C TRP A 54 -5.64 5.50 -15.07
N PRO A 55 -5.74 4.35 -15.81
CA PRO A 55 -6.94 4.01 -16.56
C PRO A 55 -8.16 3.80 -15.65
N GLY A 56 -9.34 4.23 -16.09
CA GLY A 56 -10.57 4.16 -15.27
C GLY A 56 -11.07 2.75 -14.92
N ASN A 57 -10.45 1.71 -15.46
CA ASN A 57 -10.73 0.31 -15.12
C ASN A 57 -9.75 -0.28 -14.08
N ILE A 58 -8.85 0.53 -13.55
CA ILE A 58 -7.88 0.17 -12.52
C ILE A 58 -8.29 0.80 -11.19
N THR A 59 -8.34 0.02 -10.14
CA THR A 59 -8.46 0.48 -8.77
C THR A 59 -7.09 0.88 -8.26
N VAL A 60 -6.99 2.02 -7.57
CA VAL A 60 -5.70 2.55 -7.11
C VAL A 60 -5.71 2.85 -5.62
N ASP A 61 -4.66 2.39 -4.95
CA ASP A 61 -4.28 2.79 -3.60
C ASP A 61 -3.08 3.73 -3.72
N ILE A 62 -3.14 4.92 -3.14
CA ILE A 62 -2.02 5.86 -3.11
C ILE A 62 -1.36 5.82 -1.74
N HIS A 63 -0.09 5.43 -1.69
CA HIS A 63 0.75 5.45 -0.50
C HIS A 63 1.57 6.73 -0.47
N VAL A 64 1.16 7.65 0.41
CA VAL A 64 1.71 9.01 0.52
C VAL A 64 2.78 9.06 1.59
N MET A 65 4.04 8.95 1.18
CA MET A 65 5.23 9.08 2.04
C MET A 65 5.66 10.54 2.13
N TYR A 66 4.74 11.41 2.57
CA TYR A 66 4.97 12.85 2.75
C TYR A 66 5.00 13.19 4.25
N GLU A 67 5.84 14.17 4.62
CA GLU A 67 5.87 14.70 5.99
C GLU A 67 4.55 15.39 6.35
N GLN A 68 3.98 16.16 5.42
CA GLN A 68 2.72 16.90 5.57
C GLN A 68 1.70 16.50 4.48
N PRO A 69 1.16 15.26 4.49
CA PRO A 69 0.29 14.78 3.43
C PRO A 69 -1.07 15.50 3.40
N PHE A 70 -1.49 16.09 4.53
CA PHE A 70 -2.80 16.69 4.66
C PHE A 70 -2.93 18.03 3.93
N ASP A 71 -1.84 18.63 3.48
CA ASP A 71 -1.84 19.79 2.59
C ASP A 71 -2.37 19.45 1.18
N TYR A 72 -2.42 18.17 0.85
CA TYR A 72 -2.82 17.67 -0.47
C TYR A 72 -4.25 17.10 -0.52
N ILE A 73 -5.07 17.35 0.50
CA ILE A 73 -6.46 16.83 0.60
C ILE A 73 -7.27 17.12 -0.67
N GLU A 74 -7.26 18.38 -1.16
CA GLU A 74 -8.06 18.76 -2.34
C GLU A 74 -7.62 18.01 -3.60
N LEU A 75 -6.31 17.82 -3.78
CA LEU A 75 -5.78 17.09 -4.90
C LEU A 75 -6.18 15.61 -4.85
N LEU A 76 -6.06 14.98 -3.69
CA LEU A 76 -6.46 13.59 -3.48
C LEU A 76 -7.97 13.38 -3.74
N ILE A 77 -8.80 14.33 -3.31
CA ILE A 77 -10.25 14.31 -3.59
C ILE A 77 -10.52 14.39 -5.10
N VAL A 78 -9.80 15.26 -5.82
CA VAL A 78 -9.96 15.42 -7.28
C VAL A 78 -9.50 14.18 -8.03
N GLN A 79 -8.39 13.56 -7.61
CA GLN A 79 -7.87 12.32 -8.22
C GLN A 79 -8.77 11.11 -7.94
N HIS A 80 -9.44 11.10 -6.81
CA HIS A 80 -10.41 10.08 -6.40
C HIS A 80 -9.89 8.63 -6.46
N PRO A 81 -8.78 8.30 -5.76
CA PRO A 81 -8.35 6.92 -5.62
C PRO A 81 -9.34 6.10 -4.78
N GLN A 82 -9.22 4.78 -4.76
CA GLN A 82 -9.99 3.93 -3.86
C GLN A 82 -9.55 4.14 -2.40
N LEU A 83 -8.25 4.18 -2.17
CA LEU A 83 -7.64 4.24 -0.85
C LEU A 83 -6.47 5.24 -0.85
N VAL A 84 -6.37 6.03 0.21
CA VAL A 84 -5.19 6.85 0.50
C VAL A 84 -4.56 6.38 1.79
N ILE A 85 -3.28 6.00 1.73
CA ILE A 85 -2.50 5.51 2.87
C ILE A 85 -1.48 6.59 3.24
N VAL A 86 -1.52 7.06 4.49
CA VAL A 86 -0.54 8.00 5.05
C VAL A 86 0.24 7.32 6.17
N HIS A 87 1.43 7.78 6.48
CA HIS A 87 2.21 7.24 7.59
C HIS A 87 1.69 7.72 8.96
N ALA A 88 1.83 6.88 9.99
CA ALA A 88 1.52 7.27 11.37
C ALA A 88 2.42 8.39 11.88
N GLU A 89 3.59 8.57 11.25
CA GLU A 89 4.57 9.63 11.50
C GLU A 89 4.25 10.96 10.79
N ALA A 90 3.22 10.99 9.92
CA ALA A 90 2.85 12.19 9.19
C ALA A 90 2.33 13.29 10.12
N GLU A 91 2.72 14.54 9.85
CA GLU A 91 2.31 15.69 10.65
C GLU A 91 0.96 16.26 10.18
N GLY A 92 0.09 16.63 11.15
CA GLY A 92 -1.15 17.35 10.88
C GLY A 92 -2.41 16.71 11.47
N ASP A 93 -3.58 17.12 10.97
CA ASP A 93 -4.90 16.70 11.49
C ASP A 93 -5.43 15.50 10.73
N PHE A 94 -5.06 14.29 11.17
CA PHE A 94 -5.52 13.02 10.59
C PHE A 94 -7.05 12.86 10.67
N LEU A 95 -7.71 13.32 11.76
CA LEU A 95 -9.16 13.16 11.90
C LEU A 95 -9.93 13.97 10.86
N ASN A 96 -9.51 15.22 10.63
CA ASN A 96 -10.08 16.05 9.57
C ASN A 96 -9.82 15.44 8.18
N PHE A 97 -8.60 14.96 7.94
CA PHE A 97 -8.24 14.27 6.70
C PHE A 97 -9.17 13.08 6.43
N ALA A 98 -9.27 12.14 7.38
CA ALA A 98 -10.09 10.95 7.26
C ALA A 98 -11.57 11.29 7.02
N SER A 99 -12.12 12.25 7.78
CA SER A 99 -13.49 12.71 7.61
C SER A 99 -13.75 13.26 6.20
N ARG A 100 -12.80 14.00 5.64
CA ARG A 100 -12.92 14.56 4.28
C ARG A 100 -12.81 13.49 3.20
N MET A 101 -11.88 12.55 3.32
CA MET A 101 -11.75 11.42 2.38
C MET A 101 -13.04 10.59 2.36
N HIS A 102 -13.54 10.18 3.52
CA HIS A 102 -14.78 9.39 3.63
C HIS A 102 -15.99 10.10 3.05
N LYS A 103 -16.11 11.43 3.24
CA LYS A 103 -17.20 12.23 2.64
C LYS A 103 -17.22 12.14 1.11
N HIS A 104 -16.08 11.89 0.51
CA HIS A 104 -15.94 11.72 -0.94
C HIS A 104 -15.86 10.24 -1.37
N GLY A 105 -16.10 9.28 -0.46
CA GLY A 105 -16.09 7.86 -0.78
C GLY A 105 -14.68 7.28 -0.97
N ILE A 106 -13.66 7.95 -0.45
CA ILE A 106 -12.27 7.50 -0.49
C ILE A 106 -11.94 6.85 0.85
N GLU A 107 -11.43 5.62 0.82
CA GLU A 107 -10.98 4.90 2.01
C GLU A 107 -9.66 5.48 2.55
N VAL A 108 -9.44 5.33 3.86
CA VAL A 108 -8.27 5.88 4.54
C VAL A 108 -7.46 4.76 5.21
N GLY A 109 -6.17 4.72 4.87
CA GLY A 109 -5.21 3.81 5.46
C GLY A 109 -4.13 4.52 6.27
N VAL A 110 -3.54 3.78 7.20
CA VAL A 110 -2.34 4.20 7.94
C VAL A 110 -1.23 3.18 7.76
N ALA A 111 -0.05 3.65 7.34
CA ALA A 111 1.16 2.84 7.27
C ALA A 111 1.93 2.90 8.58
N LEU A 112 2.41 1.74 9.04
CA LEU A 112 3.24 1.57 10.23
C LEU A 112 4.64 1.12 9.80
N LEU A 113 5.65 1.88 10.19
CA LEU A 113 7.05 1.47 10.05
C LEU A 113 7.38 0.37 11.06
N PRO A 114 8.45 -0.43 10.85
CA PRO A 114 8.80 -1.53 11.76
C PRO A 114 9.02 -1.11 13.22
N GLN A 115 9.42 0.15 13.44
CA GLN A 115 9.66 0.70 14.77
C GLN A 115 8.45 1.45 15.35
N THR A 116 7.37 1.63 14.59
CA THR A 116 6.19 2.37 15.03
C THR A 116 5.33 1.52 15.94
N ASN A 117 5.08 2.01 17.15
CA ASN A 117 4.22 1.29 18.08
C ASN A 117 2.76 1.34 17.57
N ILE A 118 2.13 0.19 17.47
CA ILE A 118 0.72 0.04 17.07
C ILE A 118 -0.25 0.88 17.93
N ASP A 119 0.09 1.16 19.18
CA ASP A 119 -0.72 1.98 20.08
C ASP A 119 -0.95 3.40 19.54
N THR A 120 -0.09 3.89 18.66
CA THR A 120 -0.22 5.23 18.03
C THR A 120 -1.51 5.37 17.23
N ILE A 121 -2.04 4.29 16.66
CA ILE A 121 -3.25 4.30 15.82
C ILE A 121 -4.50 3.75 16.52
N MET A 122 -4.36 3.15 17.71
CA MET A 122 -5.48 2.45 18.36
C MET A 122 -6.68 3.34 18.63
N SER A 123 -6.47 4.60 19.02
CA SER A 123 -7.57 5.56 19.28
C SER A 123 -8.32 5.97 17.99
N ALA A 124 -7.66 5.92 16.83
CA ALA A 124 -8.21 6.25 15.53
C ALA A 124 -8.71 5.04 14.74
N LEU A 125 -8.56 3.81 15.27
CA LEU A 125 -8.83 2.57 14.53
C LEU A 125 -10.29 2.48 14.02
N GLY A 126 -11.22 3.16 14.68
CA GLY A 126 -12.63 3.22 14.28
C GLY A 126 -12.86 3.88 12.91
N ILE A 127 -11.98 4.79 12.51
CA ILE A 127 -12.07 5.54 11.25
C ILE A 127 -10.99 5.15 10.23
N ILE A 128 -10.14 4.18 10.54
CA ILE A 128 -9.12 3.65 9.63
C ILE A 128 -9.71 2.43 8.91
N ASP A 129 -9.72 2.42 7.58
CA ASP A 129 -10.23 1.31 6.77
C ASP A 129 -9.14 0.29 6.48
N HIS A 130 -7.89 0.74 6.38
CA HIS A 130 -6.74 -0.06 5.99
C HIS A 130 -5.52 0.24 6.88
N VAL A 131 -4.79 -0.78 7.31
CA VAL A 131 -3.47 -0.62 7.92
C VAL A 131 -2.42 -1.30 7.06
N LEU A 132 -1.42 -0.54 6.63
CA LEU A 132 -0.28 -1.05 5.88
C LEU A 132 0.87 -1.37 6.84
N ILE A 133 1.21 -2.63 6.99
CA ILE A 133 2.44 -3.06 7.64
C ILE A 133 3.58 -2.88 6.65
N PHE A 134 4.46 -1.92 6.94
CA PHE A 134 5.56 -1.58 6.06
C PHE A 134 6.85 -2.26 6.55
N SER A 135 7.33 -3.23 5.78
CA SER A 135 8.58 -3.99 6.03
C SER A 135 9.65 -3.66 4.97
N GLY A 136 9.46 -2.54 4.26
CA GLY A 136 10.29 -2.14 3.13
C GLY A 136 11.37 -1.11 3.47
N ASN A 137 11.96 -0.56 2.42
CA ASN A 137 12.83 0.62 2.48
C ASN A 137 12.08 1.79 1.85
N LEU A 138 11.73 2.81 2.65
CA LEU A 138 10.97 3.97 2.21
C LEU A 138 11.55 4.63 0.95
N GLY A 139 10.71 4.80 -0.08
CA GLY A 139 11.09 5.43 -1.35
C GLY A 139 11.92 4.57 -2.29
N TYR A 140 12.05 3.26 -2.01
CA TYR A 140 12.80 2.32 -2.88
C TYR A 140 11.94 1.12 -3.27
N GLN A 141 12.10 0.68 -4.50
CA GLN A 141 11.44 -0.54 -5.00
C GLN A 141 12.37 -1.74 -4.90
N GLY A 142 11.94 -2.77 -4.17
CA GLY A 142 12.69 -4.02 -4.01
C GLY A 142 13.86 -3.93 -3.04
N GLY A 143 14.61 -5.04 -2.91
CA GLY A 143 15.79 -5.14 -2.04
C GLY A 143 15.48 -5.34 -0.55
N SER A 144 14.21 -5.30 -0.15
CA SER A 144 13.77 -5.55 1.23
C SER A 144 13.57 -7.04 1.48
N GLN A 145 13.62 -7.42 2.75
CA GLN A 145 13.22 -8.74 3.24
C GLN A 145 12.00 -8.59 4.14
N VAL A 146 11.15 -9.61 4.17
CA VAL A 146 10.00 -9.66 5.07
C VAL A 146 10.49 -9.83 6.51
N ASP A 147 10.03 -8.96 7.40
CA ASP A 147 10.16 -9.15 8.85
C ASP A 147 8.90 -9.84 9.40
N PHE A 148 8.93 -11.15 9.49
CA PHE A 148 7.79 -11.93 9.99
C PHE A 148 7.41 -11.64 11.45
N SER A 149 8.25 -10.96 12.25
CA SER A 149 7.90 -10.57 13.62
C SER A 149 6.70 -9.60 13.63
N LEU A 150 6.55 -8.78 12.58
CA LEU A 150 5.44 -7.83 12.41
C LEU A 150 4.06 -8.52 12.20
N LEU A 151 4.02 -9.83 11.94
CA LEU A 151 2.75 -10.58 11.93
C LEU A 151 2.06 -10.61 13.30
N ASN A 152 2.78 -10.31 14.39
CA ASN A 152 2.15 -10.14 15.69
C ASN A 152 1.21 -8.94 15.70
N GLU A 153 1.60 -7.82 15.06
CA GLU A 153 0.78 -6.61 14.94
C GLU A 153 -0.47 -6.87 14.09
N VAL A 154 -0.33 -7.64 13.01
CA VAL A 154 -1.47 -8.09 12.19
C VAL A 154 -2.50 -8.80 13.06
N ARG A 155 -2.05 -9.76 13.91
CA ARG A 155 -2.95 -10.52 14.80
C ARG A 155 -3.65 -9.63 15.82
N ILE A 156 -2.92 -8.67 16.41
CA ILE A 156 -3.49 -7.72 17.37
C ILE A 156 -4.56 -6.86 16.68
N LEU A 157 -4.26 -6.25 15.54
CA LEU A 157 -5.19 -5.43 14.77
C LEU A 157 -6.45 -6.20 14.38
N LYS A 158 -6.31 -7.41 13.85
CA LYS A 158 -7.43 -8.29 13.50
C LYS A 158 -8.25 -8.73 14.73
N SER A 159 -7.63 -8.86 15.89
CA SER A 159 -8.36 -9.19 17.13
C SER A 159 -9.24 -8.04 17.61
N VAL A 160 -8.82 -6.78 17.40
CA VAL A 160 -9.56 -5.57 17.80
C VAL A 160 -10.60 -5.18 16.76
N LYS A 161 -10.24 -5.19 15.46
CA LYS A 161 -11.13 -4.86 14.34
C LYS A 161 -11.05 -5.96 13.26
N PRO A 162 -11.82 -7.03 13.36
CA PRO A 162 -11.75 -8.16 12.41
C PRO A 162 -12.03 -7.79 10.95
N THR A 163 -12.74 -6.70 10.70
CA THR A 163 -13.08 -6.18 9.37
C THR A 163 -12.01 -5.26 8.78
N LEU A 164 -10.98 -4.92 9.54
CA LEU A 164 -9.88 -4.06 9.07
C LEU A 164 -9.13 -4.74 7.93
N GLU A 165 -8.98 -4.06 6.79
CA GLU A 165 -8.11 -4.55 5.72
C GLU A 165 -6.64 -4.34 6.13
N ILE A 166 -5.82 -5.39 6.09
CA ILE A 166 -4.40 -5.32 6.40
C ILE A 166 -3.60 -5.52 5.13
N GLY A 167 -2.83 -4.49 4.76
CA GLY A 167 -1.83 -4.56 3.71
C GLY A 167 -0.45 -4.91 4.24
N TRP A 168 0.37 -5.50 3.38
CA TRP A 168 1.80 -5.70 3.64
C TRP A 168 2.61 -5.17 2.47
N ASP A 169 3.60 -4.35 2.76
CA ASP A 169 4.53 -3.83 1.76
C ASP A 169 5.98 -4.03 2.22
N GLY A 170 6.79 -4.59 1.33
CA GLY A 170 8.20 -4.86 1.55
C GLY A 170 8.54 -6.35 1.54
N GLY A 171 9.41 -6.75 0.62
CA GLY A 171 10.03 -8.07 0.55
C GLY A 171 9.14 -9.21 0.05
N VAL A 172 7.88 -8.96 -0.34
CA VAL A 172 6.94 -10.00 -0.78
C VAL A 172 7.40 -10.69 -2.05
N ASN A 173 7.34 -12.03 -2.06
CA ASN A 173 7.64 -12.89 -3.19
C ASN A 173 6.90 -14.24 -3.07
N ASP A 174 7.11 -15.15 -4.01
CA ASP A 174 6.44 -16.46 -4.06
C ASP A 174 6.84 -17.45 -2.94
N GLN A 175 7.91 -17.18 -2.21
CA GLN A 175 8.34 -18.03 -1.09
C GLN A 175 7.69 -17.64 0.23
N ASN A 176 7.27 -16.37 0.37
CA ASN A 176 6.75 -15.83 1.63
C ASN A 176 5.28 -15.38 1.56
N ALA A 177 4.71 -15.16 0.36
CA ALA A 177 3.34 -14.71 0.20
C ALA A 177 2.32 -15.55 0.98
N ARG A 178 2.44 -16.88 0.93
CA ARG A 178 1.53 -17.78 1.64
C ARG A 178 1.61 -17.61 3.16
N ILE A 179 2.81 -17.41 3.71
CA ILE A 179 3.02 -17.21 5.15
C ILE A 179 2.34 -15.92 5.62
N LEU A 180 2.43 -14.84 4.82
CA LEU A 180 1.79 -13.57 5.11
C LEU A 180 0.27 -13.70 5.09
N ILE A 181 -0.28 -14.36 4.08
CA ILE A 181 -1.72 -14.62 3.96
C ILE A 181 -2.25 -15.44 5.13
N ASP A 182 -1.57 -16.52 5.48
CA ASP A 182 -1.93 -17.35 6.65
C ASP A 182 -1.77 -16.59 7.97
N GLY A 183 -0.91 -15.57 7.99
CA GLY A 183 -0.72 -14.64 9.09
C GLY A 183 -1.84 -13.61 9.24
N GLY A 184 -2.78 -13.51 8.28
CA GLY A 184 -3.94 -12.61 8.31
C GLY A 184 -3.81 -11.34 7.46
N VAL A 185 -2.83 -11.29 6.54
CA VAL A 185 -2.67 -10.19 5.58
C VAL A 185 -3.69 -10.35 4.45
N ASP A 186 -4.43 -9.28 4.15
CA ASP A 186 -5.49 -9.27 3.12
C ASP A 186 -4.98 -8.76 1.76
N VAL A 187 -3.98 -7.85 1.76
CA VAL A 187 -3.42 -7.25 0.54
C VAL A 187 -1.90 -7.38 0.56
N LEU A 188 -1.34 -7.97 -0.48
CA LEU A 188 0.11 -8.05 -0.68
C LEU A 188 0.55 -7.02 -1.72
N ASN A 189 1.21 -5.95 -1.28
CA ASN A 189 1.81 -4.95 -2.16
C ASN A 189 3.17 -5.47 -2.66
N VAL A 190 3.28 -5.69 -3.97
CA VAL A 190 4.41 -6.41 -4.55
C VAL A 190 5.10 -5.58 -5.62
N GLY A 191 6.22 -4.97 -5.25
CA GLY A 191 7.05 -4.18 -6.15
C GLY A 191 8.09 -5.03 -6.88
N GLY A 192 9.27 -5.16 -6.31
CA GLY A 192 10.46 -5.74 -6.95
C GLY A 192 10.27 -7.12 -7.56
N TYR A 193 9.57 -8.03 -6.88
CA TYR A 193 9.35 -9.39 -7.39
C TYR A 193 8.60 -9.41 -8.72
N ILE A 194 7.57 -8.58 -8.89
CA ILE A 194 6.81 -8.49 -10.15
C ILE A 194 7.57 -7.64 -11.17
N GLN A 195 8.04 -6.45 -10.78
CA GLN A 195 8.64 -5.49 -11.71
C GLN A 195 9.95 -5.96 -12.35
N GLN A 196 10.76 -6.74 -11.60
CA GLN A 196 12.07 -7.24 -12.05
C GLN A 196 11.99 -8.64 -12.68
N ALA A 197 10.81 -9.26 -12.69
CA ALA A 197 10.63 -10.57 -13.32
C ALA A 197 10.81 -10.49 -14.84
N ALA A 198 11.37 -11.53 -15.46
CA ALA A 198 11.45 -11.65 -16.90
C ALA A 198 10.07 -11.60 -17.57
N ASN A 199 9.03 -12.08 -16.86
CA ASN A 199 7.63 -11.97 -17.24
C ASN A 199 6.79 -11.53 -16.03
N PRO A 200 6.51 -10.22 -15.89
CA PRO A 200 5.72 -9.69 -14.78
C PRO A 200 4.33 -10.28 -14.62
N ALA A 201 3.62 -10.52 -15.74
CA ALA A 201 2.28 -11.12 -15.71
C ALA A 201 2.31 -12.55 -15.17
N GLN A 202 3.33 -13.33 -15.49
CA GLN A 202 3.51 -14.68 -14.96
C GLN A 202 3.86 -14.67 -13.47
N ALA A 203 4.71 -13.72 -13.03
CA ALA A 203 5.03 -13.55 -11.61
C ALA A 203 3.79 -13.16 -10.81
N TYR A 204 2.96 -12.26 -11.34
CA TYR A 204 1.68 -11.88 -10.75
C TYR A 204 0.73 -13.08 -10.65
N ALA A 205 0.50 -13.81 -11.74
CA ALA A 205 -0.39 -14.98 -11.78
C ALA A 205 0.06 -16.09 -10.80
N LYS A 206 1.38 -16.25 -10.59
CA LYS A 206 1.90 -17.19 -9.59
C LYS A 206 1.51 -16.80 -8.17
N LEU A 207 1.58 -15.52 -7.84
CA LEU A 207 1.14 -15.02 -6.52
C LEU A 207 -0.37 -15.14 -6.34
N GLU A 208 -1.18 -14.83 -7.38
CA GLU A 208 -2.63 -15.03 -7.32
C GLU A 208 -2.99 -16.51 -7.07
N ALA A 209 -2.31 -17.44 -7.73
CA ALA A 209 -2.53 -18.86 -7.49
C ALA A 209 -2.23 -19.29 -6.05
N LEU A 210 -1.19 -18.68 -5.42
CA LEU A 210 -0.89 -18.89 -4.00
C LEU A 210 -1.98 -18.32 -3.09
N SER A 211 -2.60 -17.20 -3.44
CA SER A 211 -3.68 -16.60 -2.65
C SER A 211 -4.96 -17.46 -2.66
N LEU A 212 -5.22 -18.15 -3.76
CA LEU A 212 -6.41 -19.00 -3.95
C LEU A 212 -6.26 -20.40 -3.32
N SER A 213 -5.05 -20.90 -3.12
CA SER A 213 -4.79 -22.30 -2.75
C SER A 213 -5.07 -22.66 -1.29
N GLY A 214 -5.60 -21.75 -0.47
CA GLY A 214 -5.84 -21.93 0.96
C GLY A 214 -7.28 -21.74 1.42
N SER A 215 -8.22 -21.72 0.48
CA SER A 215 -9.66 -21.59 0.75
C SER A 215 -10.32 -22.93 1.01
#